data_5a20dd1ac5b188e21c95a6e74a98b66c
#
_entry.id   5a20dd1ac5b188e21c95a6e74a98b66c
#
_cell.length_a   1.000
_cell.length_b   1.000
_cell.length_c   1.000
_cell.angle_alpha   90.00
_cell.angle_beta   90.00
_cell.angle_gamma   90.00
#
_symmetry.space_group_name_H-M   'P 1'
#
loop_
_entity.id
_entity.type
_entity.pdbx_description
1 polymer ?
#
loop_
_entity_poly.entity_id
_entity_poly.type
_entity_poly.pdbx_seq_one_letter_code
_entity_poly.pdbx_strand_id
1 'polypeptide(L)'
;PRRRRALGAHYVDVGIAEEAAVALASGAAKRGANVVWGTAATFIQRSYDQLSQDLAINGNPATIVGANGSVWGMSDVTHAAFYSIPLIANIPDIVYLAPTSAEEYLSMLAWSLDQREHPVYIAVPGGPVTHASRPVRSDFSQTDRYEVVRRGSRVAVLALGDFFALGEELADGLAEELGIRATLVNPQFAS
;
A
#
# COMPACT_ATOMS: atom_id res chain seq x y z
N PRO A 1 -6.56 1.41 23.14
CA PRO A 1 -7.15 2.35 24.12
C PRO A 1 -6.38 3.67 24.25
N ARG A 2 -5.02 3.68 24.29
CA ARG A 2 -4.22 4.93 24.45
C ARG A 2 -4.35 5.87 23.25
N ARG A 3 -4.26 5.35 22.00
CA ARG A 3 -4.33 6.15 20.76
C ARG A 3 -5.71 6.77 20.57
N ARG A 4 -6.80 6.04 20.85
CA ARG A 4 -8.17 6.57 20.80
C ARG A 4 -8.35 7.77 21.73
N ARG A 5 -7.79 7.73 22.95
CA ARG A 5 -7.85 8.85 23.89
C ARG A 5 -7.07 10.07 23.42
N ALA A 6 -5.92 9.86 22.76
CA ALA A 6 -5.09 10.94 22.23
C ALA A 6 -5.73 11.66 21.03
N LEU A 7 -6.44 10.92 20.17
CA LEU A 7 -7.10 11.46 18.98
C LEU A 7 -8.48 12.07 19.27
N GLY A 8 -9.14 11.68 20.38
CA GLY A 8 -10.43 12.25 20.78
C GLY A 8 -11.49 12.17 19.68
N ALA A 9 -12.07 13.32 19.33
CA ALA A 9 -13.10 13.44 18.29
C ALA A 9 -12.60 13.16 16.86
N HIS A 10 -11.27 13.11 16.65
CA HIS A 10 -10.68 12.76 15.36
C HIS A 10 -10.57 11.25 15.15
N TYR A 11 -10.96 10.44 16.12
CA TYR A 11 -11.01 8.99 15.99
C TYR A 11 -12.47 8.51 15.93
N VAL A 12 -12.82 7.90 14.82
CA VAL A 12 -14.15 7.31 14.61
C VAL A 12 -14.00 5.80 14.53
N ASP A 13 -14.74 5.09 15.36
CA ASP A 13 -14.85 3.64 15.34
C ASP A 13 -16.19 3.29 14.67
N VAL A 14 -16.12 2.71 13.49
CA VAL A 14 -17.31 2.36 12.70
C VAL A 14 -17.83 0.95 13.01
N GLY A 15 -17.14 0.21 13.89
CA GLY A 15 -17.44 -1.21 14.11
C GLY A 15 -17.08 -2.08 12.90
N ILE A 16 -17.79 -3.18 12.71
CA ILE A 16 -17.65 -4.05 11.53
C ILE A 16 -18.58 -3.53 10.43
N ALA A 17 -18.17 -2.44 9.77
CA ALA A 17 -18.96 -1.73 8.77
C ALA A 17 -18.03 -1.05 7.74
N GLU A 18 -17.31 -1.85 6.95
CA GLU A 18 -16.29 -1.39 6.00
C GLU A 18 -16.87 -0.48 4.93
N GLU A 19 -18.07 -0.78 4.44
CA GLU A 19 -18.79 0.02 3.45
C GLU A 19 -19.10 1.41 4.00
N ALA A 20 -19.60 1.48 5.22
CA ALA A 20 -19.88 2.75 5.90
C ALA A 20 -18.58 3.53 6.19
N ALA A 21 -17.48 2.83 6.48
CA ALA A 21 -16.17 3.45 6.71
C ALA A 21 -15.65 4.16 5.46
N VAL A 22 -15.75 3.52 4.28
CA VAL A 22 -15.35 4.13 3.01
C VAL A 22 -16.22 5.33 2.67
N ALA A 23 -17.54 5.21 2.78
CA ALA A 23 -18.48 6.31 2.52
C ALA A 23 -18.22 7.51 3.46
N LEU A 24 -17.97 7.26 4.75
CA LEU A 24 -17.62 8.29 5.73
C LEU A 24 -16.28 8.94 5.40
N ALA A 25 -15.26 8.14 5.04
CA ALA A 25 -13.94 8.62 4.65
C ALA A 25 -14.03 9.52 3.41
N SER A 26 -14.80 9.09 2.40
CA SER A 26 -15.06 9.87 1.19
C SER A 26 -15.72 11.20 1.51
N GLY A 27 -16.81 11.20 2.28
CA GLY A 27 -17.52 12.43 2.67
C GLY A 27 -16.66 13.40 3.46
N ALA A 28 -15.82 12.90 4.38
CA ALA A 28 -14.90 13.73 5.16
C ALA A 28 -13.77 14.31 4.30
N ALA A 29 -13.17 13.49 3.40
CA ALA A 29 -12.15 13.95 2.47
C ALA A 29 -12.68 15.02 1.50
N LYS A 30 -13.90 14.86 1.01
CA LYS A 30 -14.60 15.87 0.19
C LYS A 30 -14.73 17.22 0.90
N ARG A 31 -14.83 17.20 2.24
CA ARG A 31 -14.87 18.42 3.08
C ARG A 31 -13.50 18.94 3.48
N GLY A 32 -12.43 18.40 2.92
CA GLY A 32 -11.06 18.84 3.13
C GLY A 32 -10.33 18.19 4.31
N ALA A 33 -10.92 17.17 4.93
CA ALA A 33 -10.22 16.45 6.01
C ALA A 33 -9.11 15.54 5.42
N ASN A 34 -8.01 15.40 6.17
CA ASN A 34 -7.01 14.35 5.94
C ASN A 34 -7.51 13.08 6.62
N VAL A 35 -7.95 12.12 5.80
CA VAL A 35 -8.61 10.92 6.31
C VAL A 35 -7.70 9.71 6.11
N VAL A 36 -7.53 8.93 7.18
CA VAL A 36 -6.91 7.60 7.13
C VAL A 36 -7.91 6.60 7.68
N TRP A 37 -8.29 5.64 6.87
CA TRP A 37 -9.04 4.47 7.32
C TRP A 37 -8.15 3.23 7.26
N GLY A 38 -8.07 2.47 8.35
CA GLY A 38 -7.29 1.23 8.45
C GLY A 38 -8.18 0.03 8.74
N THR A 39 -8.00 -1.03 7.98
CA THR A 39 -8.64 -2.33 8.20
C THR A 39 -7.71 -3.47 7.75
N ALA A 40 -8.06 -4.73 8.05
CA ALA A 40 -7.37 -5.85 7.43
C ALA A 40 -7.69 -5.91 5.94
N ALA A 41 -6.67 -6.13 5.11
CA ALA A 41 -6.77 -6.03 3.66
C ALA A 41 -7.85 -6.95 3.05
N THR A 42 -8.07 -8.12 3.63
CA THR A 42 -9.12 -9.05 3.19
C THR A 42 -10.54 -8.47 3.31
N PHE A 43 -10.80 -7.57 4.28
CA PHE A 43 -12.14 -7.02 4.50
C PHE A 43 -12.50 -5.89 3.54
N ILE A 44 -11.52 -5.35 2.82
CA ILE A 44 -11.75 -4.32 1.78
C ILE A 44 -12.63 -4.83 0.65
N GLN A 45 -12.65 -6.15 0.40
CA GLN A 45 -13.47 -6.77 -0.63
C GLN A 45 -14.96 -6.42 -0.51
N ARG A 46 -15.47 -6.24 0.72
CA ARG A 46 -16.87 -5.89 0.98
C ARG A 46 -17.24 -4.48 0.54
N SER A 47 -16.27 -3.59 0.45
CA SER A 47 -16.47 -2.17 0.15
C SER A 47 -16.08 -1.81 -1.29
N TYR A 48 -16.03 -2.78 -2.20
CA TYR A 48 -15.63 -2.53 -3.59
C TYR A 48 -16.50 -1.47 -4.27
N ASP A 49 -17.82 -1.52 -4.07
CA ASP A 49 -18.75 -0.54 -4.62
C ASP A 49 -18.46 0.86 -4.08
N GLN A 50 -18.27 1.03 -2.78
CA GLN A 50 -17.96 2.31 -2.17
C GLN A 50 -16.57 2.83 -2.58
N LEU A 51 -15.59 1.94 -2.75
CA LEU A 51 -14.28 2.33 -3.28
C LEU A 51 -14.39 2.89 -4.70
N SER A 52 -15.16 2.25 -5.56
CA SER A 52 -15.35 2.68 -6.94
C SER A 52 -16.28 3.89 -7.05
N GLN A 53 -17.45 3.86 -6.40
CA GLN A 53 -18.49 4.88 -6.57
C GLN A 53 -18.27 6.09 -5.65
N ASP A 54 -18.00 5.85 -4.36
CA ASP A 54 -17.89 6.96 -3.40
C ASP A 54 -16.52 7.64 -3.45
N LEU A 55 -15.43 6.86 -3.59
CA LEU A 55 -14.07 7.42 -3.61
C LEU A 55 -13.59 7.76 -5.01
N ALA A 56 -13.43 6.75 -5.89
CA ALA A 56 -12.73 6.91 -7.16
C ALA A 56 -13.47 7.86 -8.11
N ILE A 57 -14.75 7.59 -8.42
CA ILE A 57 -15.54 8.44 -9.33
C ILE A 57 -15.65 9.88 -8.82
N ASN A 58 -15.69 10.08 -7.50
CA ASN A 58 -15.74 11.41 -6.91
C ASN A 58 -14.37 12.08 -6.75
N GLY A 59 -13.26 11.38 -6.99
CA GLY A 59 -11.90 11.90 -6.83
C GLY A 59 -11.60 12.36 -5.40
N ASN A 60 -12.18 11.72 -4.37
CA ASN A 60 -12.00 12.15 -2.98
C ASN A 60 -10.72 11.57 -2.38
N PRO A 61 -9.76 12.40 -1.93
CA PRO A 61 -8.41 11.98 -1.56
C PRO A 61 -8.34 11.38 -0.14
N ALA A 62 -8.98 10.24 0.08
CA ALA A 62 -8.84 9.50 1.34
C ALA A 62 -7.72 8.45 1.23
N THR A 63 -7.01 8.22 2.34
CA THR A 63 -5.99 7.18 2.47
C THR A 63 -6.58 5.95 3.14
N ILE A 64 -6.42 4.80 2.49
CA ILE A 64 -6.85 3.50 3.00
C ILE A 64 -5.61 2.67 3.29
N VAL A 65 -5.50 2.14 4.51
CA VAL A 65 -4.40 1.28 4.94
C VAL A 65 -4.93 -0.14 5.10
N GLY A 66 -4.53 -1.02 4.19
CA GLY A 66 -4.83 -2.46 4.26
C GLY A 66 -3.77 -3.20 5.07
N ALA A 67 -4.03 -3.46 6.34
CA ALA A 67 -3.15 -4.26 7.17
C ALA A 67 -3.20 -5.74 6.75
N ASN A 68 -2.09 -6.45 6.89
CA ASN A 68 -1.92 -7.81 6.36
C ASN A 68 -2.17 -7.86 4.83
N GLY A 69 -1.72 -6.85 4.11
CA GLY A 69 -1.87 -6.68 2.67
C GLY A 69 -1.00 -7.60 1.81
N SER A 70 -0.50 -8.68 2.38
CA SER A 70 0.36 -9.69 1.76
C SER A 70 -0.03 -11.10 2.22
N VAL A 71 0.61 -12.10 1.66
CA VAL A 71 0.49 -13.51 2.09
C VAL A 71 1.34 -13.82 3.33
N TRP A 72 2.29 -12.96 3.70
CA TRP A 72 3.13 -13.12 4.87
C TRP A 72 2.40 -12.77 6.18
N GLY A 73 2.65 -13.55 7.22
CA GLY A 73 2.09 -13.29 8.56
C GLY A 73 0.62 -13.66 8.72
N MET A 74 0.02 -14.33 7.74
CA MET A 74 -1.34 -14.82 7.82
C MET A 74 -1.39 -16.22 8.42
N SER A 75 -2.33 -16.43 9.35
CA SER A 75 -2.55 -17.72 9.98
C SER A 75 -3.70 -18.53 9.37
N ASP A 76 -4.43 -17.93 8.43
CA ASP A 76 -5.72 -18.45 7.98
C ASP A 76 -6.01 -17.95 6.55
N VAL A 77 -6.49 -18.84 5.70
CA VAL A 77 -6.79 -18.56 4.28
C VAL A 77 -7.89 -17.50 4.09
N THR A 78 -8.78 -17.35 5.07
CA THR A 78 -9.87 -16.37 5.02
C THR A 78 -9.38 -14.93 5.27
N HIS A 79 -8.16 -14.77 5.77
CA HIS A 79 -7.56 -13.48 6.09
C HIS A 79 -6.33 -13.16 5.22
N ALA A 80 -6.05 -13.99 4.22
CA ALA A 80 -4.99 -13.72 3.27
C ALA A 80 -5.46 -12.74 2.18
N ALA A 81 -4.64 -11.75 1.88
CA ALA A 81 -4.98 -10.69 0.92
C ALA A 81 -4.64 -11.06 -0.54
N PHE A 82 -5.01 -12.26 -0.98
CA PHE A 82 -4.67 -12.77 -2.32
C PHE A 82 -5.23 -11.94 -3.47
N TYR A 83 -6.36 -11.28 -3.25
CA TYR A 83 -7.08 -10.57 -4.30
C TYR A 83 -6.98 -9.05 -4.21
N SER A 84 -6.20 -8.52 -3.27
CA SER A 84 -6.16 -7.07 -3.03
C SER A 84 -5.61 -6.28 -4.23
N ILE A 85 -4.56 -6.79 -4.90
CA ILE A 85 -4.01 -6.15 -6.09
C ILE A 85 -5.05 -6.08 -7.22
N PRO A 86 -5.57 -7.22 -7.75
CA PRO A 86 -6.53 -7.15 -8.85
C PRO A 86 -7.83 -6.45 -8.46
N LEU A 87 -8.22 -6.48 -7.18
CA LEU A 87 -9.42 -5.81 -6.72
C LEU A 87 -9.28 -4.28 -6.76
N ILE A 88 -8.16 -3.75 -6.27
CA ILE A 88 -7.93 -2.30 -6.21
C ILE A 88 -7.43 -1.76 -7.55
N ALA A 89 -6.52 -2.46 -8.22
CA ALA A 89 -5.91 -2.01 -9.47
C ALA A 89 -6.90 -1.90 -10.65
N ASN A 90 -8.06 -2.52 -10.57
CA ASN A 90 -9.09 -2.34 -11.60
C ASN A 90 -10.02 -1.15 -11.35
N ILE A 91 -9.91 -0.47 -10.21
CA ILE A 91 -10.66 0.75 -9.92
C ILE A 91 -9.84 1.94 -10.41
N PRO A 92 -10.30 2.70 -11.42
CA PRO A 92 -9.56 3.85 -11.94
C PRO A 92 -9.26 4.88 -10.85
N ASP A 93 -8.13 5.56 -10.98
CA ASP A 93 -7.69 6.69 -10.15
C ASP A 93 -7.36 6.37 -8.69
N ILE A 94 -7.49 5.13 -8.23
CA ILE A 94 -6.95 4.71 -6.94
C ILE A 94 -5.48 4.34 -7.08
N VAL A 95 -4.61 5.04 -6.37
CA VAL A 95 -3.17 4.73 -6.34
C VAL A 95 -2.90 3.61 -5.33
N TYR A 96 -2.45 2.46 -5.81
CA TYR A 96 -2.04 1.33 -4.97
C TYR A 96 -0.55 1.42 -4.65
N LEU A 97 -0.20 1.51 -3.38
CA LEU A 97 1.19 1.56 -2.88
C LEU A 97 1.51 0.32 -2.06
N ALA A 98 2.70 -0.24 -2.27
CA ALA A 98 3.22 -1.41 -1.54
C ALA A 98 4.63 -1.11 -0.99
N PRO A 99 4.75 -0.65 0.25
CA PRO A 99 6.03 -0.31 0.86
C PRO A 99 6.88 -1.54 1.15
N THR A 100 8.19 -1.41 0.98
CA THR A 100 9.20 -2.44 1.28
C THR A 100 9.75 -2.35 2.70
N SER A 101 9.54 -1.22 3.39
CA SER A 101 10.08 -0.93 4.72
C SER A 101 9.17 0.01 5.52
N ALA A 102 9.44 0.13 6.81
CA ALA A 102 8.73 1.06 7.69
C ALA A 102 8.91 2.52 7.26
N GLU A 103 10.12 2.89 6.82
CA GLU A 103 10.43 4.25 6.37
C GLU A 103 9.70 4.56 5.06
N GLU A 104 9.62 3.60 4.13
CA GLU A 104 8.88 3.78 2.89
C GLU A 104 7.37 3.88 3.16
N TYR A 105 6.83 3.07 4.06
CA TYR A 105 5.44 3.19 4.52
C TYR A 105 5.14 4.58 5.08
N LEU A 106 5.98 5.09 5.97
CA LEU A 106 5.77 6.42 6.56
C LEU A 106 5.87 7.53 5.51
N SER A 107 6.77 7.39 4.55
CA SER A 107 6.90 8.33 3.43
C SER A 107 5.69 8.29 2.51
N MET A 108 5.19 7.10 2.14
CA MET A 108 3.97 6.92 1.36
C MET A 108 2.75 7.49 2.09
N LEU A 109 2.64 7.25 3.39
CA LEU A 109 1.55 7.77 4.21
C LEU A 109 1.60 9.31 4.27
N ALA A 110 2.77 9.91 4.49
CA ALA A 110 2.93 11.36 4.48
C ALA A 110 2.52 11.96 3.14
N TRP A 111 3.05 11.42 2.04
CA TRP A 111 2.68 11.85 0.70
C TRP A 111 1.18 11.72 0.43
N SER A 112 0.56 10.60 0.81
CA SER A 112 -0.87 10.38 0.59
C SER A 112 -1.77 11.37 1.34
N LEU A 113 -1.30 11.93 2.45
CA LEU A 113 -2.01 12.94 3.22
C LEU A 113 -1.80 14.37 2.71
N ASP A 114 -0.68 14.62 2.02
CA ASP A 114 -0.34 15.95 1.49
C ASP A 114 -0.96 16.19 0.10
N GLN A 115 -1.04 15.15 -0.74
CA GLN A 115 -1.67 15.25 -2.06
C GLN A 115 -3.21 15.32 -1.95
N ARG A 116 -3.88 15.84 -2.99
CA ARG A 116 -5.34 16.06 -3.03
C ARG A 116 -5.98 15.55 -4.32
N GLU A 117 -5.26 14.77 -5.10
CA GLU A 117 -5.68 14.39 -6.45
C GLU A 117 -6.31 13.00 -6.48
N HIS A 118 -5.81 12.07 -5.67
CA HIS A 118 -6.20 10.66 -5.76
C HIS A 118 -6.55 10.05 -4.40
N PRO A 119 -7.53 9.14 -4.33
CA PRO A 119 -7.61 8.19 -3.23
C PRO A 119 -6.39 7.24 -3.28
N VAL A 120 -5.85 6.90 -2.12
CA VAL A 120 -4.63 6.08 -1.99
C VAL A 120 -4.90 4.85 -1.15
N TYR A 121 -4.49 3.68 -1.65
CA TYR A 121 -4.46 2.45 -0.91
C TYR A 121 -3.01 2.06 -0.61
N ILE A 122 -2.69 1.82 0.65
CA ILE A 122 -1.36 1.37 1.09
C ILE A 122 -1.47 -0.04 1.66
N ALA A 123 -0.83 -1.01 1.00
CA ALA A 123 -0.77 -2.40 1.45
C ALA A 123 0.34 -2.58 2.48
N VAL A 124 -0.02 -2.77 3.74
CA VAL A 124 0.96 -3.01 4.82
C VAL A 124 1.05 -4.50 5.09
N PRO A 125 2.24 -5.13 4.98
CA PRO A 125 2.40 -6.56 5.23
C PRO A 125 2.15 -6.92 6.69
N GLY A 126 1.79 -8.18 6.93
CA GLY A 126 1.57 -8.73 8.27
C GLY A 126 2.84 -9.36 8.90
N GLY A 127 3.94 -9.38 8.17
CA GLY A 127 5.20 -9.95 8.61
C GLY A 127 6.00 -9.06 9.58
N PRO A 128 7.23 -9.44 9.91
CA PRO A 128 8.15 -8.62 10.70
C PRO A 128 8.38 -7.25 10.05
N VAL A 129 8.59 -6.24 10.90
CA VAL A 129 8.94 -4.90 10.41
C VAL A 129 10.35 -4.94 9.83
N THR A 130 10.48 -4.56 8.57
CA THR A 130 11.76 -4.34 7.89
C THR A 130 12.09 -2.86 7.89
N HIS A 131 13.39 -2.54 7.88
CA HIS A 131 13.91 -1.17 7.82
C HIS A 131 14.64 -0.94 6.51
N ALA A 132 14.55 0.28 5.97
CA ALA A 132 15.22 0.64 4.74
C ALA A 132 16.74 0.67 4.92
N SER A 133 17.47 -0.01 4.03
CA SER A 133 18.94 0.02 3.95
C SER A 133 19.46 1.19 3.08
N ARG A 134 18.55 1.93 2.44
CA ARG A 134 18.83 3.04 1.52
C ARG A 134 17.85 4.20 1.75
N PRO A 135 18.15 5.41 1.26
CA PRO A 135 17.20 6.51 1.28
C PRO A 135 15.91 6.15 0.54
N VAL A 136 14.76 6.50 1.13
CA VAL A 136 13.44 6.31 0.51
C VAL A 136 13.00 7.61 -0.18
N ARG A 137 12.24 7.48 -1.27
CA ARG A 137 11.67 8.65 -1.95
C ARG A 137 10.52 9.24 -1.12
N SER A 138 10.24 10.52 -1.31
CA SER A 138 9.17 11.25 -0.63
C SER A 138 8.01 11.68 -1.54
N ASP A 139 8.18 11.53 -2.85
CA ASP A 139 7.16 11.86 -3.84
C ASP A 139 6.76 10.62 -4.64
N PHE A 140 5.46 10.32 -4.67
CA PHE A 140 4.86 9.17 -5.34
C PHE A 140 3.85 9.59 -6.42
N SER A 141 3.91 10.83 -6.89
CA SER A 141 3.01 11.36 -7.93
C SER A 141 3.20 10.71 -9.30
N GLN A 142 4.41 10.18 -9.58
CA GLN A 142 4.71 9.51 -10.84
C GLN A 142 4.44 8.01 -10.72
N THR A 143 3.17 7.63 -10.84
CA THR A 143 2.70 6.23 -10.66
C THR A 143 3.12 5.30 -11.79
N ASP A 144 3.58 5.85 -12.91
CA ASP A 144 4.10 5.13 -14.08
C ASP A 144 5.60 4.81 -14.00
N ARG A 145 6.27 5.17 -12.89
CA ARG A 145 7.72 5.03 -12.73
C ARG A 145 8.11 4.15 -11.56
N TYR A 146 8.68 3.01 -11.89
CA TYR A 146 9.29 2.11 -10.91
C TYR A 146 10.69 2.58 -10.49
N GLU A 147 11.07 2.24 -9.26
CA GLU A 147 12.42 2.47 -8.76
C GLU A 147 13.37 1.37 -9.23
N VAL A 148 14.37 1.72 -10.04
CA VAL A 148 15.45 0.80 -10.39
C VAL A 148 16.54 0.90 -9.32
N VAL A 149 16.55 -0.06 -8.40
CA VAL A 149 17.47 -0.09 -7.25
C VAL A 149 18.88 -0.49 -7.66
N ARG A 150 18.98 -1.46 -8.54
CA ARG A 150 20.26 -1.94 -9.12
C ARG A 150 20.10 -2.16 -10.61
N ARG A 151 21.11 -1.80 -11.39
CA ARG A 151 21.14 -2.09 -12.82
C ARG A 151 22.02 -3.30 -13.09
N GLY A 152 21.53 -4.20 -13.92
CA GLY A 152 22.21 -5.37 -14.41
C GLY A 152 21.94 -5.59 -15.90
N SER A 153 22.19 -6.81 -16.35
CA SER A 153 21.94 -7.22 -17.73
C SER A 153 21.27 -8.61 -17.73
N ARG A 154 20.58 -8.94 -18.82
CA ARG A 154 19.96 -10.25 -19.10
C ARG A 154 18.73 -10.61 -18.26
N VAL A 155 18.71 -10.29 -16.96
CA VAL A 155 17.62 -10.62 -16.02
C VAL A 155 17.17 -9.37 -15.29
N ALA A 156 15.85 -9.22 -15.12
CA ALA A 156 15.26 -8.25 -14.22
C ALA A 156 14.46 -8.98 -13.15
N VAL A 157 14.68 -8.61 -11.89
CA VAL A 157 13.92 -9.07 -10.73
C VAL A 157 13.02 -7.90 -10.31
N LEU A 158 11.70 -8.08 -10.45
CA LEU A 158 10.70 -7.13 -9.98
C LEU A 158 10.12 -7.70 -8.69
N ALA A 159 10.29 -6.99 -7.58
CA ALA A 159 9.87 -7.44 -6.27
C ALA A 159 9.07 -6.35 -5.57
N LEU A 160 7.79 -6.60 -5.33
CA LEU A 160 6.82 -5.65 -4.82
C LEU A 160 6.65 -5.80 -3.31
N GLY A 161 6.67 -4.70 -2.58
CA GLY A 161 6.36 -4.65 -1.15
C GLY A 161 7.28 -5.54 -0.32
N ASP A 162 6.72 -6.39 0.53
CA ASP A 162 7.44 -7.29 1.43
C ASP A 162 8.23 -8.42 0.73
N PHE A 163 7.96 -8.69 -0.55
CA PHE A 163 8.78 -9.58 -1.36
C PHE A 163 10.09 -8.93 -1.83
N PHE A 164 10.30 -7.65 -1.53
CA PHE A 164 11.51 -6.96 -1.99
C PHE A 164 12.79 -7.56 -1.38
N ALA A 165 12.78 -7.93 -0.10
CA ALA A 165 13.92 -8.59 0.54
C ALA A 165 14.29 -9.91 -0.15
N LEU A 166 13.29 -10.73 -0.48
CA LEU A 166 13.49 -11.97 -1.26
C LEU A 166 14.04 -11.66 -2.66
N GLY A 167 13.59 -10.57 -3.27
CA GLY A 167 14.13 -10.09 -4.55
C GLY A 167 15.59 -9.68 -4.47
N GLU A 168 16.02 -9.06 -3.37
CA GLU A 168 17.43 -8.76 -3.12
C GLU A 168 18.25 -10.05 -2.98
N GLU A 169 17.81 -10.98 -2.14
CA GLU A 169 18.47 -12.29 -1.97
C GLU A 169 18.60 -13.06 -3.28
N LEU A 170 17.53 -13.08 -4.09
CA LEU A 170 17.56 -13.72 -5.41
C LEU A 170 18.56 -13.05 -6.35
N ALA A 171 18.60 -11.73 -6.38
CA ALA A 171 19.52 -10.99 -7.26
C ALA A 171 20.99 -11.18 -6.83
N ASP A 172 21.25 -11.31 -5.53
CA ASP A 172 22.57 -11.62 -5.00
C ASP A 172 22.99 -13.06 -5.32
N GLY A 173 22.10 -14.04 -5.10
CA GLY A 173 22.35 -15.44 -5.46
C GLY A 173 22.61 -15.65 -6.96
N LEU A 174 21.89 -14.94 -7.83
CA LEU A 174 22.16 -14.96 -9.28
C LEU A 174 23.57 -14.45 -9.61
N ALA A 175 24.05 -13.45 -8.90
CA ALA A 175 25.41 -12.92 -9.10
C ALA A 175 26.48 -13.88 -8.56
N GLU A 176 26.27 -14.46 -7.39
CA GLU A 176 27.24 -15.32 -6.72
C GLU A 176 27.35 -16.70 -7.37
N GLU A 177 26.21 -17.33 -7.67
CA GLU A 177 26.20 -18.70 -8.16
C GLU A 177 26.33 -18.82 -9.69
N LEU A 178 25.76 -17.85 -10.43
CA LEU A 178 25.67 -17.89 -11.88
C LEU A 178 26.44 -16.79 -12.60
N GLY A 179 27.04 -15.84 -11.88
CA GLY A 179 27.73 -14.69 -12.45
C GLY A 179 26.77 -13.74 -13.20
N ILE A 180 25.47 -13.78 -12.90
CA ILE A 180 24.45 -12.97 -13.58
C ILE A 180 24.10 -11.75 -12.71
N ARG A 181 24.51 -10.58 -13.15
CA ARG A 181 24.07 -9.31 -12.52
C ARG A 181 22.64 -9.00 -12.97
N ALA A 182 21.67 -9.21 -12.08
CA ALA A 182 20.27 -8.87 -12.34
C ALA A 182 20.01 -7.36 -12.13
N THR A 183 19.08 -6.81 -12.92
CA THR A 183 18.45 -5.53 -12.60
C THR A 183 17.43 -5.79 -11.50
N LEU A 184 17.51 -5.07 -10.37
CA LEU A 184 16.54 -5.15 -9.29
C LEU A 184 15.64 -3.92 -9.32
N VAL A 185 14.34 -4.16 -9.32
CA VAL A 185 13.31 -3.13 -9.42
C VAL A 185 12.36 -3.25 -8.23
N ASN A 186 12.13 -2.12 -7.54
CA ASN A 186 11.03 -1.95 -6.62
C ASN A 186 9.89 -1.23 -7.38
N PRO A 187 8.80 -1.91 -7.74
CA PRO A 187 7.70 -1.26 -8.45
C PRO A 187 7.03 -0.17 -7.64
N GLN A 188 6.90 -0.32 -6.32
CA GLN A 188 6.19 0.55 -5.37
C GLN A 188 4.68 0.64 -5.62
N PHE A 189 4.25 0.57 -6.88
CA PHE A 189 2.88 0.68 -7.35
C PHE A 189 2.37 -0.66 -7.91
N ALA A 190 1.07 -0.89 -7.78
CA ALA A 190 0.39 -2.05 -8.36
C ALA A 190 -0.89 -1.66 -9.12
N SER A 191 -1.06 -0.39 -9.48
CA SER A 191 -2.17 0.14 -10.27
C SER A 191 -1.67 0.94 -11.46
#